data_9e8639fdb17e081df17e1913ebb9252a
#
_entry.id   9e8639fdb17e081df17e1913ebb9252a
#
_cell.length_a   1.000
_cell.length_b   1.000
_cell.length_c   1.000
_cell.angle_alpha   90.00
_cell.angle_beta   90.00
_cell.angle_gamma   90.00
#
_symmetry.space_group_name_H-M   'P 1'
#
loop_
_entity.id
_entity.type
_entity.pdbx_description
1 polymer ?
#
loop_
_entity_poly.entity_id
_entity_poly.type
_entity_poly.pdbx_seq_one_letter_code
_entity_poly.pdbx_strand_id
1 'polypeptide(L)'
;MSILNKAAALLCLSAPIILSQTAASGLKIQQTITLNGVKGKFDHFAMDEEGKRLFAASTGNQSVEVIDLAAGKVVDSLKGLGKPHGLAWIAGTNTLFVSDGGKGELAVYSGSPLKRVKTLSLSEDADDMVYDQATGLLYVGHGGANLANPAEIAVVDVNKQSLVTDLPVTAHPEALEIDARNDRIFVNIADAGQLVVIDGKTHSVSATWTLKSAKDNTPLAYDQADDVVLIGCREPAKIIALDARQGSELSKLSASSGADDLFFDRTTHRAYLISGEGAIDSVELAAGGILKPLTVTRTVSGAKTGFLDPESGLLYIGIPGTTASAAIRIYQTKN
;
A
#
# COMPACT_ATOMS: atom_id res chain seq x y z
N MET A 1 1.46 -21.34 -87.35
CA MET A 1 2.42 -20.64 -86.48
C MET A 1 1.65 -20.28 -85.18
N SER A 2 1.94 -21.08 -84.16
CA SER A 2 1.26 -20.93 -82.84
C SER A 2 2.28 -20.41 -81.85
N ILE A 3 1.97 -19.27 -81.23
CA ILE A 3 2.82 -18.64 -80.20
C ILE A 3 2.26 -19.06 -78.86
N LEU A 4 3.01 -19.90 -78.12
CA LEU A 4 2.72 -20.25 -76.73
C LEU A 4 3.21 -19.15 -75.82
N ASN A 5 2.27 -18.48 -75.11
CA ASN A 5 2.61 -17.61 -74.01
C ASN A 5 2.77 -18.43 -72.71
N LYS A 6 3.97 -18.45 -72.15
CA LYS A 6 4.24 -18.97 -70.77
C LYS A 6 4.04 -17.87 -69.78
N ALA A 7 2.99 -17.97 -68.97
CA ALA A 7 2.84 -17.15 -67.78
C ALA A 7 3.65 -17.75 -66.63
N ALA A 8 4.60 -16.99 -66.09
CA ALA A 8 5.34 -17.37 -64.88
C ALA A 8 4.56 -16.86 -63.66
N ALA A 9 4.09 -17.77 -62.81
CA ALA A 9 3.47 -17.46 -61.55
C ALA A 9 4.55 -17.22 -60.48
N LEU A 10 4.62 -15.99 -59.96
CA LEU A 10 5.48 -15.61 -58.84
C LEU A 10 4.79 -16.00 -57.52
N LEU A 11 5.26 -17.04 -56.86
CA LEU A 11 4.81 -17.42 -55.51
C LEU A 11 5.51 -16.52 -54.48
N CYS A 12 4.79 -15.53 -53.93
CA CYS A 12 5.25 -14.79 -52.75
C CYS A 12 5.06 -15.66 -51.50
N LEU A 13 6.12 -16.25 -50.99
CA LEU A 13 6.14 -16.83 -49.64
C LEU A 13 6.20 -15.72 -48.58
N SER A 14 5.08 -15.40 -47.99
CA SER A 14 5.04 -14.57 -46.77
C SER A 14 5.38 -15.46 -45.56
N ALA A 15 6.60 -15.32 -45.05
CA ALA A 15 6.97 -15.90 -43.75
C ALA A 15 6.22 -15.18 -42.61
N PRO A 16 5.59 -15.87 -41.66
CA PRO A 16 5.00 -15.25 -40.52
C PRO A 16 6.12 -14.67 -39.64
N ILE A 17 6.08 -13.36 -39.39
CA ILE A 17 6.91 -12.73 -38.36
C ILE A 17 6.32 -13.15 -36.99
N ILE A 18 6.95 -14.16 -36.39
CA ILE A 18 6.67 -14.52 -34.99
C ILE A 18 7.31 -13.42 -34.15
N LEU A 19 6.52 -12.40 -33.72
CA LEU A 19 6.93 -11.54 -32.65
C LEU A 19 6.99 -12.39 -31.35
N SER A 20 8.19 -12.79 -31.00
CA SER A 20 8.45 -13.36 -29.68
C SER A 20 8.20 -12.26 -28.67
N GLN A 21 7.01 -12.26 -28.02
CA GLN A 21 6.79 -11.52 -26.80
C GLN A 21 7.70 -12.17 -25.74
N THR A 22 8.84 -11.55 -25.47
CA THR A 22 9.60 -11.86 -24.25
C THR A 22 8.67 -11.58 -23.09
N ALA A 23 8.19 -12.61 -22.40
CA ALA A 23 7.46 -12.45 -21.16
C ALA A 23 8.31 -11.57 -20.23
N ALA A 24 7.75 -10.45 -19.77
CA ALA A 24 8.44 -9.56 -18.86
C ALA A 24 8.88 -10.40 -17.65
N SER A 25 10.15 -10.35 -17.31
CA SER A 25 10.67 -11.06 -16.14
C SER A 25 10.09 -10.41 -14.88
N GLY A 26 9.68 -11.21 -13.90
CA GLY A 26 9.22 -10.69 -12.60
C GLY A 26 10.29 -9.82 -11.90
N LEU A 27 9.90 -9.15 -10.84
CA LEU A 27 10.80 -8.29 -10.05
C LEU A 27 12.00 -9.09 -9.54
N LYS A 28 13.20 -8.49 -9.56
CA LYS A 28 14.43 -9.14 -9.10
C LYS A 28 14.72 -8.77 -7.66
N ILE A 29 15.04 -9.78 -6.84
CA ILE A 29 15.52 -9.56 -5.47
C ILE A 29 16.92 -8.95 -5.55
N GLN A 30 17.10 -7.78 -4.95
CA GLN A 30 18.38 -7.10 -4.80
C GLN A 30 19.08 -7.52 -3.52
N GLN A 31 18.30 -7.64 -2.43
CA GLN A 31 18.83 -7.95 -1.10
C GLN A 31 17.76 -8.65 -0.25
N THR A 32 18.22 -9.41 0.73
CA THR A 32 17.40 -9.92 1.83
C THR A 32 18.07 -9.57 3.15
N ILE A 33 17.36 -8.84 4.02
CA ILE A 33 17.80 -8.49 5.37
C ILE A 33 17.11 -9.45 6.34
N THR A 34 17.86 -10.33 6.98
CA THR A 34 17.32 -11.25 7.99
C THR A 34 17.12 -10.53 9.31
N LEU A 35 15.93 -10.64 9.90
CA LEU A 35 15.58 -10.01 11.17
C LEU A 35 15.67 -11.07 12.29
N ASN A 36 16.87 -11.26 12.82
CA ASN A 36 17.13 -12.30 13.83
C ASN A 36 16.28 -12.10 15.08
N GLY A 37 15.56 -13.15 15.49
CA GLY A 37 14.70 -13.13 16.67
C GLY A 37 13.31 -12.53 16.46
N VAL A 38 13.04 -11.93 15.30
CA VAL A 38 11.70 -11.44 14.93
C VAL A 38 10.87 -12.57 14.36
N LYS A 39 9.61 -12.67 14.78
CA LYS A 39 8.68 -13.74 14.40
C LYS A 39 7.32 -13.18 13.99
N GLY A 40 6.54 -14.03 13.32
CA GLY A 40 5.18 -13.71 12.92
C GLY A 40 5.10 -12.83 11.69
N LYS A 41 3.95 -12.19 11.52
CA LYS A 41 3.62 -11.35 10.37
C LYS A 41 4.02 -9.91 10.61
N PHE A 42 4.18 -9.20 9.51
CA PHE A 42 4.28 -7.73 9.46
C PHE A 42 2.93 -7.13 9.06
N ASP A 43 2.82 -5.85 9.34
CA ASP A 43 1.84 -4.94 8.81
C ASP A 43 2.54 -3.79 8.09
N HIS A 44 2.08 -2.53 8.22
CA HIS A 44 2.61 -1.42 7.45
C HIS A 44 4.04 -1.03 7.80
N PHE A 45 4.64 -0.26 6.92
CA PHE A 45 6.02 0.20 7.01
C PHE A 45 6.09 1.72 6.84
N ALA A 46 7.11 2.34 7.42
CA ALA A 46 7.48 3.72 7.16
C ALA A 46 8.98 3.85 6.94
N MET A 47 9.39 4.89 6.23
CA MET A 47 10.80 5.13 5.94
C MET A 47 11.27 6.49 6.43
N ASP A 48 12.45 6.51 7.04
CA ASP A 48 13.26 7.69 7.24
C ASP A 48 14.35 7.70 6.16
N GLU A 49 14.10 8.45 5.09
CA GLU A 49 15.00 8.49 3.93
C GLU A 49 16.34 9.12 4.27
N GLU A 50 16.34 10.20 5.06
CA GLU A 50 17.57 10.90 5.48
C GLU A 50 18.44 10.01 6.38
N GLY A 51 17.83 9.38 7.38
CA GLY A 51 18.50 8.45 8.29
C GLY A 51 18.70 7.05 7.72
N LYS A 52 18.19 6.76 6.52
CA LYS A 52 18.21 5.44 5.87
C LYS A 52 17.71 4.31 6.76
N ARG A 53 16.60 4.58 7.46
CA ARG A 53 15.94 3.62 8.36
C ARG A 53 14.60 3.20 7.82
N LEU A 54 14.35 1.90 7.82
CA LEU A 54 13.02 1.35 7.58
C LEU A 54 12.41 0.96 8.94
N PHE A 55 11.20 1.42 9.19
CA PHE A 55 10.38 1.01 10.32
C PHE A 55 9.41 -0.05 9.84
N ALA A 56 9.31 -1.17 10.56
CA ALA A 56 8.45 -2.29 10.21
C ALA A 56 7.53 -2.64 11.39
N ALA A 57 6.23 -2.49 11.23
CA ALA A 57 5.25 -2.95 12.21
C ALA A 57 5.24 -4.47 12.23
N SER A 58 5.93 -5.05 13.21
CA SER A 58 6.01 -6.50 13.42
C SER A 58 4.88 -6.94 14.34
N THR A 59 3.66 -6.99 13.80
CA THR A 59 2.42 -7.28 14.54
C THR A 59 2.50 -8.61 15.26
N GLY A 60 3.05 -9.63 14.60
CA GLY A 60 3.25 -10.96 15.22
C GLY A 60 4.33 -11.00 16.29
N ASN A 61 5.20 -9.99 16.37
CA ASN A 61 6.27 -9.85 17.38
C ASN A 61 5.94 -8.78 18.43
N GLN A 62 4.82 -8.07 18.27
CA GLN A 62 4.35 -6.99 19.17
C GLN A 62 5.37 -5.85 19.33
N SER A 63 6.03 -5.49 18.21
CA SER A 63 7.11 -4.51 18.17
C SER A 63 7.12 -3.76 16.85
N VAL A 64 7.79 -2.62 16.82
CA VAL A 64 8.24 -1.99 15.57
C VAL A 64 9.76 -2.16 15.48
N GLU A 65 10.20 -2.81 14.41
CA GLU A 65 11.62 -3.00 14.16
C GLU A 65 12.20 -1.79 13.45
N VAL A 66 13.32 -1.29 13.95
CA VAL A 66 14.09 -0.21 13.32
C VAL A 66 15.26 -0.84 12.57
N ILE A 67 15.22 -0.75 11.25
CA ILE A 67 16.19 -1.41 10.37
C ILE A 67 17.09 -0.36 9.73
N ASP A 68 18.38 -0.44 9.97
CA ASP A 68 19.39 0.34 9.25
C ASP A 68 19.61 -0.31 7.87
N LEU A 69 19.20 0.39 6.82
CA LEU A 69 19.27 -0.10 5.45
C LEU A 69 20.69 -0.16 4.91
N ALA A 70 21.58 0.74 5.38
CA ALA A 70 22.98 0.74 4.98
C ALA A 70 23.75 -0.42 5.62
N ALA A 71 23.48 -0.68 6.91
CA ALA A 71 24.07 -1.81 7.64
C ALA A 71 23.38 -3.15 7.36
N GLY A 72 22.18 -3.14 6.78
CA GLY A 72 21.40 -4.33 6.48
C GLY A 72 21.01 -5.13 7.72
N LYS A 73 20.62 -4.46 8.83
CA LYS A 73 20.28 -5.13 10.10
C LYS A 73 19.31 -4.33 10.96
N VAL A 74 18.64 -5.02 11.87
CA VAL A 74 17.89 -4.37 12.96
C VAL A 74 18.86 -3.68 13.91
N VAL A 75 18.59 -2.41 14.21
CA VAL A 75 19.39 -1.59 15.13
C VAL A 75 18.67 -1.23 16.40
N ASP A 76 17.31 -1.31 16.39
CA ASP A 76 16.47 -1.11 17.56
C ASP A 76 15.13 -1.86 17.38
N SER A 77 14.41 -2.08 18.49
CA SER A 77 13.10 -2.72 18.50
C SER A 77 12.22 -2.03 19.53
N LEU A 78 11.21 -1.29 19.07
CA LEU A 78 10.26 -0.59 19.93
C LEU A 78 9.22 -1.57 20.45
N LYS A 79 9.36 -1.97 21.70
CA LYS A 79 8.56 -3.00 22.36
C LYS A 79 7.44 -2.41 23.21
N GLY A 80 6.60 -3.31 23.75
CA GLY A 80 5.50 -2.93 24.64
C GLY A 80 4.27 -2.44 23.88
N LEU A 81 4.16 -2.81 22.61
CA LEU A 81 2.97 -2.67 21.78
C LEU A 81 2.07 -3.90 21.91
N GLY A 82 0.79 -3.77 21.63
CA GLY A 82 -0.15 -4.89 21.61
C GLY A 82 -0.25 -5.54 20.22
N LYS A 83 -0.61 -4.72 19.24
CA LYS A 83 -0.82 -5.12 17.85
C LYS A 83 -0.50 -3.90 16.97
N PRO A 84 0.80 -3.59 16.74
CA PRO A 84 1.18 -2.44 15.90
C PRO A 84 0.78 -2.71 14.45
N HIS A 85 0.18 -1.70 13.81
CA HIS A 85 -0.32 -1.73 12.44
C HIS A 85 0.30 -0.62 11.59
N GLY A 86 -0.35 0.55 11.52
CA GLY A 86 0.07 1.69 10.74
C GLY A 86 1.28 2.41 11.32
N LEU A 87 2.12 2.95 10.45
CA LEU A 87 3.31 3.71 10.79
C LEU A 87 3.39 4.99 9.97
N ALA A 88 3.73 6.12 10.61
CA ALA A 88 4.05 7.36 9.91
C ALA A 88 5.32 7.99 10.48
N TRP A 89 6.35 8.15 9.65
CA TRP A 89 7.54 8.90 9.99
C TRP A 89 7.42 10.35 9.54
N ILE A 90 7.55 11.28 10.47
CA ILE A 90 7.48 12.72 10.20
C ILE A 90 8.90 13.30 10.27
N ALA A 91 9.54 13.41 9.13
CA ALA A 91 10.94 13.84 9.00
C ALA A 91 11.19 15.22 9.64
N GLY A 92 10.30 16.20 9.42
CA GLY A 92 10.45 17.57 9.95
C GLY A 92 10.51 17.67 11.47
N THR A 93 10.00 16.67 12.20
CA THR A 93 10.02 16.62 13.67
C THR A 93 10.79 15.42 14.22
N ASN A 94 11.34 14.56 13.37
CA ASN A 94 11.97 13.29 13.74
C ASN A 94 11.08 12.46 14.67
N THR A 95 9.82 12.30 14.29
CA THR A 95 8.79 11.64 15.10
C THR A 95 8.19 10.47 14.33
N LEU A 96 8.08 9.31 14.99
CA LEU A 96 7.37 8.14 14.50
C LEU A 96 6.04 8.01 15.24
N PHE A 97 4.95 7.97 14.48
CA PHE A 97 3.62 7.61 14.96
C PHE A 97 3.37 6.13 14.67
N VAL A 98 2.79 5.43 15.63
CA VAL A 98 2.49 4.00 15.56
C VAL A 98 1.06 3.77 16.04
N SER A 99 0.17 3.29 15.19
CA SER A 99 -1.14 2.80 15.62
C SER A 99 -0.98 1.44 16.29
N ASP A 100 -1.59 1.28 17.46
CA ASP A 100 -1.60 0.02 18.20
C ASP A 100 -3.04 -0.47 18.38
N GLY A 101 -3.51 -1.24 17.43
CA GLY A 101 -4.88 -1.76 17.41
C GLY A 101 -5.20 -2.68 18.60
N GLY A 102 -4.19 -3.33 19.18
CA GLY A 102 -4.36 -4.17 20.34
C GLY A 102 -4.59 -3.40 21.65
N LYS A 103 -4.25 -2.10 21.67
CA LYS A 103 -4.42 -1.23 22.83
C LYS A 103 -5.37 -0.06 22.59
N GLY A 104 -5.82 0.14 21.35
CA GLY A 104 -6.62 1.32 21.00
C GLY A 104 -5.85 2.62 21.25
N GLU A 105 -4.62 2.71 20.75
CA GLU A 105 -3.77 3.88 20.99
C GLU A 105 -2.97 4.28 19.75
N LEU A 106 -2.63 5.55 19.65
CA LEU A 106 -1.60 6.09 18.78
C LEU A 106 -0.39 6.43 19.63
N ALA A 107 0.67 5.63 19.53
CA ALA A 107 1.91 5.84 20.25
C ALA A 107 2.85 6.75 19.47
N VAL A 108 3.47 7.72 20.14
CA VAL A 108 4.36 8.71 19.54
C VAL A 108 5.77 8.50 20.07
N TYR A 109 6.72 8.29 19.16
CA TYR A 109 8.14 8.09 19.48
C TYR A 109 8.98 9.22 18.90
N SER A 110 9.97 9.68 19.65
CA SER A 110 10.92 10.71 19.21
C SER A 110 12.28 10.53 19.88
N GLY A 111 13.30 11.22 19.35
CA GLY A 111 14.66 11.18 19.86
C GLY A 111 15.56 10.17 19.17
N SER A 112 16.82 10.10 19.63
CA SER A 112 17.83 9.16 19.14
C SER A 112 18.61 8.58 20.32
N PRO A 113 18.35 7.33 20.76
CA PRO A 113 17.38 6.38 20.19
C PRO A 113 15.92 6.84 20.37
N LEU A 114 15.01 6.26 19.59
CA LEU A 114 13.56 6.55 19.67
C LEU A 114 13.01 6.10 21.04
N LYS A 115 12.25 6.98 21.68
CA LYS A 115 11.53 6.69 22.94
C LYS A 115 10.10 7.12 22.82
N ARG A 116 9.18 6.37 23.43
CA ARG A 116 7.78 6.79 23.52
C ARG A 116 7.69 8.07 24.34
N VAL A 117 7.19 9.13 23.74
CA VAL A 117 7.07 10.46 24.37
C VAL A 117 5.62 10.82 24.65
N LYS A 118 4.68 10.20 23.92
CA LYS A 118 3.24 10.44 24.08
C LYS A 118 2.41 9.25 23.65
N THR A 119 1.18 9.21 24.13
CA THR A 119 0.14 8.27 23.69
C THR A 119 -1.17 9.03 23.56
N LEU A 120 -1.87 8.88 22.45
CA LEU A 120 -3.23 9.36 22.26
C LEU A 120 -4.16 8.15 22.31
N SER A 121 -5.28 8.27 23.02
CA SER A 121 -6.29 7.20 23.08
C SER A 121 -7.10 7.22 21.81
N LEU A 122 -7.27 6.05 21.20
CA LEU A 122 -8.15 5.74 20.09
C LEU A 122 -9.08 4.60 20.49
N SER A 123 -9.92 4.11 19.57
CA SER A 123 -10.61 2.84 19.74
C SER A 123 -9.69 1.66 19.41
N GLU A 124 -10.04 0.47 19.91
CA GLU A 124 -9.39 -0.78 19.47
C GLU A 124 -9.40 -0.91 17.94
N ASP A 125 -8.48 -1.71 17.42
CA ASP A 125 -8.25 -1.89 15.99
C ASP A 125 -7.83 -0.57 15.29
N ALA A 126 -6.99 0.24 15.96
CA ALA A 126 -6.31 1.35 15.30
C ALA A 126 -5.36 0.77 14.25
N ASP A 127 -5.56 1.17 12.98
CA ASP A 127 -4.94 0.52 11.82
C ASP A 127 -4.14 1.51 10.97
N ASP A 128 -4.36 1.54 9.68
CA ASP A 128 -3.57 2.33 8.75
C ASP A 128 -3.74 3.84 8.96
N MET A 129 -2.77 4.61 8.47
CA MET A 129 -2.72 6.04 8.61
C MET A 129 -2.05 6.71 7.42
N VAL A 130 -2.46 7.95 7.14
CA VAL A 130 -1.83 8.79 6.12
C VAL A 130 -1.55 10.20 6.66
N TYR A 131 -0.35 10.70 6.36
CA TYR A 131 0.09 12.03 6.78
C TYR A 131 -0.04 13.05 5.65
N ASP A 132 -0.81 14.10 5.90
CA ASP A 132 -0.88 15.26 5.01
C ASP A 132 0.21 16.27 5.39
N GLN A 133 1.27 16.28 4.61
CA GLN A 133 2.40 17.19 4.80
C GLN A 133 2.00 18.67 4.62
N ALA A 134 0.99 18.98 3.81
CA ALA A 134 0.57 20.34 3.53
C ALA A 134 -0.13 20.99 4.73
N THR A 135 -0.93 20.21 5.46
CA THR A 135 -1.70 20.67 6.62
C THR A 135 -1.05 20.34 7.96
N GLY A 136 -0.13 19.37 7.98
CA GLY A 136 0.45 18.85 9.22
C GLY A 136 -0.51 17.93 9.99
N LEU A 137 -1.51 17.36 9.32
CA LEU A 137 -2.49 16.46 9.90
C LEU A 137 -2.20 15.01 9.55
N LEU A 138 -2.42 14.13 10.51
CA LEU A 138 -2.37 12.68 10.35
C LEU A 138 -3.79 12.13 10.50
N TYR A 139 -4.23 11.36 9.52
CA TYR A 139 -5.51 10.66 9.52
C TYR A 139 -5.27 9.20 9.87
N VAL A 140 -5.96 8.68 10.87
CA VAL A 140 -5.76 7.31 11.40
C VAL A 140 -7.09 6.59 11.45
N GLY A 141 -7.19 5.45 10.78
CA GLY A 141 -8.35 4.57 10.86
C GLY A 141 -8.39 3.84 12.20
N HIS A 142 -9.57 3.78 12.86
CA HIS A 142 -9.73 2.99 14.08
C HIS A 142 -11.18 2.59 14.36
N GLY A 143 -11.37 1.63 15.26
CA GLY A 143 -12.68 1.17 15.68
C GLY A 143 -13.37 0.28 14.64
N GLY A 144 -14.67 0.06 14.82
CA GLY A 144 -15.50 -0.74 13.92
C GLY A 144 -15.66 -2.21 14.29
N ALA A 145 -14.89 -2.70 15.24
CA ALA A 145 -14.96 -4.11 15.65
C ALA A 145 -16.31 -4.49 16.28
N ASN A 146 -17.01 -3.53 16.88
CA ASN A 146 -18.34 -3.73 17.49
C ASN A 146 -19.00 -2.39 17.82
N LEU A 147 -20.29 -2.42 18.25
CA LEU A 147 -21.06 -1.21 18.57
C LEU A 147 -20.48 -0.36 19.73
N ALA A 148 -19.66 -0.92 20.60
CA ALA A 148 -19.01 -0.18 21.69
C ALA A 148 -17.78 0.60 21.20
N ASN A 149 -17.22 0.19 20.06
CA ASN A 149 -16.08 0.82 19.40
C ASN A 149 -16.51 1.23 17.98
N PRO A 150 -17.16 2.39 17.82
CA PRO A 150 -17.60 2.85 16.50
C PRO A 150 -16.41 3.04 15.56
N ALA A 151 -16.66 2.87 14.28
CA ALA A 151 -15.65 3.09 13.24
C ALA A 151 -15.46 4.58 13.01
N GLU A 152 -14.22 5.04 13.10
CA GLU A 152 -13.89 6.47 13.02
C GLU A 152 -12.53 6.67 12.31
N ILE A 153 -12.32 7.89 11.83
CA ILE A 153 -11.02 8.39 11.38
C ILE A 153 -10.58 9.49 12.35
N ALA A 154 -9.56 9.22 13.14
CA ALA A 154 -8.93 10.22 13.97
C ALA A 154 -8.14 11.22 13.14
N VAL A 155 -8.37 12.51 13.33
CA VAL A 155 -7.58 13.60 12.75
C VAL A 155 -6.65 14.13 13.82
N VAL A 156 -5.35 14.00 13.64
CA VAL A 156 -4.33 14.33 14.65
C VAL A 156 -3.41 15.43 14.13
N ASP A 157 -3.26 16.50 14.89
CA ASP A 157 -2.25 17.55 14.66
C ASP A 157 -0.87 17.01 15.10
N VAL A 158 0.01 16.72 14.13
CA VAL A 158 1.32 16.12 14.43
C VAL A 158 2.23 17.03 15.24
N ASN A 159 2.16 18.34 15.05
CA ASN A 159 3.01 19.29 15.77
C ASN A 159 2.59 19.44 17.23
N LYS A 160 1.29 19.46 17.50
CA LYS A 160 0.75 19.48 18.86
C LYS A 160 0.66 18.09 19.49
N GLN A 161 0.77 17.05 18.66
CA GLN A 161 0.56 15.66 19.03
C GLN A 161 -0.77 15.50 19.77
N SER A 162 -1.85 15.99 19.19
CA SER A 162 -3.18 15.99 19.83
C SER A 162 -4.28 15.70 18.83
N LEU A 163 -5.30 14.99 19.28
CA LEU A 163 -6.52 14.77 18.52
C LEU A 163 -7.20 16.12 18.23
N VAL A 164 -7.57 16.32 16.97
CA VAL A 164 -8.36 17.47 16.50
C VAL A 164 -9.85 17.09 16.54
N THR A 165 -10.19 15.96 15.93
CA THR A 165 -11.54 15.41 15.87
C THR A 165 -11.51 13.94 15.48
N ASP A 166 -12.60 13.22 15.74
CA ASP A 166 -12.90 11.91 15.17
C ASP A 166 -14.04 12.04 14.17
N LEU A 167 -13.91 11.38 13.02
CA LEU A 167 -14.89 11.39 11.93
C LEU A 167 -15.55 10.02 11.84
N PRO A 168 -16.87 9.91 12.13
CA PRO A 168 -17.55 8.63 12.07
C PRO A 168 -17.65 8.15 10.62
N VAL A 169 -17.40 6.86 10.42
CA VAL A 169 -17.57 6.13 9.16
C VAL A 169 -18.46 4.90 9.38
N THR A 170 -18.85 4.23 8.28
CA THR A 170 -19.90 3.19 8.32
C THR A 170 -19.44 1.85 8.88
N ALA A 171 -18.15 1.52 8.73
CA ALA A 171 -17.52 0.30 9.22
C ALA A 171 -15.99 0.52 9.33
N HIS A 172 -15.25 -0.50 9.75
CA HIS A 172 -13.79 -0.41 9.95
C HIS A 172 -13.09 0.20 8.73
N PRO A 173 -12.31 1.30 8.93
CA PRO A 173 -11.51 1.89 7.87
C PRO A 173 -10.21 1.12 7.69
N GLU A 174 -9.91 0.79 6.44
CA GLU A 174 -8.66 0.19 5.99
C GLU A 174 -7.72 1.27 5.44
N ALA A 175 -7.08 1.04 4.29
CA ALA A 175 -6.12 1.98 3.70
C ALA A 175 -6.69 3.38 3.43
N LEU A 176 -5.84 4.39 3.62
CA LEU A 176 -6.11 5.79 3.38
C LEU A 176 -5.11 6.39 2.39
N GLU A 177 -5.56 7.33 1.54
CA GLU A 177 -4.70 8.08 0.62
C GLU A 177 -5.11 9.55 0.52
N ILE A 178 -4.14 10.43 0.25
CA ILE A 178 -4.36 11.88 0.18
C ILE A 178 -4.33 12.39 -1.25
N ASP A 179 -5.36 13.14 -1.62
CA ASP A 179 -5.36 14.05 -2.74
C ASP A 179 -5.06 15.47 -2.26
N ALA A 180 -3.79 15.81 -2.15
CA ALA A 180 -3.35 17.11 -1.65
C ALA A 180 -3.73 18.30 -2.54
N ARG A 181 -4.06 18.08 -3.84
CA ARG A 181 -4.51 19.14 -4.74
C ARG A 181 -5.91 19.63 -4.43
N ASN A 182 -6.77 18.72 -4.01
CA ASN A 182 -8.19 19.01 -3.78
C ASN A 182 -8.56 18.92 -2.30
N ASP A 183 -7.59 18.81 -1.39
CA ASP A 183 -7.78 18.65 0.05
C ASP A 183 -8.78 17.51 0.37
N ARG A 184 -8.57 16.32 -0.23
CA ARG A 184 -9.42 15.15 -0.04
C ARG A 184 -8.63 13.99 0.53
N ILE A 185 -9.29 13.19 1.34
CA ILE A 185 -8.76 11.92 1.82
C ILE A 185 -9.68 10.80 1.33
N PHE A 186 -9.12 9.82 0.65
CA PHE A 186 -9.80 8.59 0.24
C PHE A 186 -9.60 7.55 1.32
N VAL A 187 -10.68 6.84 1.69
CA VAL A 187 -10.65 5.82 2.74
C VAL A 187 -11.43 4.58 2.28
N ASN A 188 -10.77 3.44 2.25
CA ASN A 188 -11.44 2.17 2.02
C ASN A 188 -12.23 1.73 3.26
N ILE A 189 -13.47 1.32 3.05
CA ILE A 189 -14.35 0.70 4.06
C ILE A 189 -14.68 -0.71 3.58
N ALA A 190 -13.84 -1.67 3.94
CA ALA A 190 -13.82 -3.00 3.35
C ALA A 190 -15.13 -3.77 3.55
N ASP A 191 -15.63 -3.85 4.78
CA ASP A 191 -16.87 -4.57 5.13
C ASP A 191 -18.11 -3.99 4.46
N ALA A 192 -18.10 -2.70 4.14
CA ALA A 192 -19.20 -2.04 3.44
C ALA A 192 -19.04 -2.07 1.90
N GLY A 193 -17.88 -2.48 1.39
CA GLY A 193 -17.55 -2.42 -0.04
C GLY A 193 -17.60 -0.99 -0.58
N GLN A 194 -17.11 -0.02 0.20
CA GLN A 194 -17.22 1.40 -0.10
C GLN A 194 -15.85 2.08 -0.12
N LEU A 195 -15.73 3.14 -0.90
CA LEU A 195 -14.70 4.16 -0.78
C LEU A 195 -15.36 5.44 -0.27
N VAL A 196 -14.91 5.92 0.88
CA VAL A 196 -15.34 7.19 1.47
C VAL A 196 -14.38 8.29 1.06
N VAL A 197 -14.91 9.47 0.76
CA VAL A 197 -14.15 10.69 0.48
C VAL A 197 -14.40 11.70 1.59
N ILE A 198 -13.34 12.08 2.27
CA ILE A 198 -13.36 13.11 3.32
C ILE A 198 -12.88 14.43 2.71
N ASP A 199 -13.59 15.50 3.00
CA ASP A 199 -13.13 16.87 2.75
C ASP A 199 -12.15 17.27 3.88
N GLY A 200 -10.89 17.50 3.52
CA GLY A 200 -9.82 17.81 4.47
C GLY A 200 -9.94 19.18 5.13
N LYS A 201 -10.72 20.11 4.56
CA LYS A 201 -10.94 21.45 5.15
C LYS A 201 -12.03 21.43 6.22
N THR A 202 -13.11 20.72 5.94
CA THR A 202 -14.28 20.67 6.83
C THR A 202 -14.23 19.49 7.77
N HIS A 203 -13.31 18.54 7.55
CA HIS A 203 -13.23 17.27 8.28
C HIS A 203 -14.59 16.57 8.31
N SER A 204 -15.15 16.34 7.13
CA SER A 204 -16.46 15.68 7.00
C SER A 204 -16.50 14.79 5.76
N VAL A 205 -17.34 13.75 5.79
CA VAL A 205 -17.57 12.89 4.63
C VAL A 205 -18.26 13.70 3.55
N SER A 206 -17.61 13.87 2.39
CA SER A 206 -18.14 14.60 1.23
C SER A 206 -18.78 13.68 0.20
N ALA A 207 -18.34 12.42 0.11
CA ALA A 207 -18.93 11.41 -0.76
C ALA A 207 -18.68 9.99 -0.22
N THR A 208 -19.55 9.06 -0.65
CA THR A 208 -19.39 7.63 -0.41
C THR A 208 -19.70 6.88 -1.71
N TRP A 209 -18.74 6.12 -2.21
CA TRP A 209 -18.85 5.39 -3.47
C TRP A 209 -18.88 3.89 -3.20
N THR A 210 -19.95 3.22 -3.61
CA THR A 210 -20.08 1.77 -3.50
C THR A 210 -19.44 1.09 -4.70
N LEU A 211 -18.53 0.16 -4.44
CA LEU A 211 -17.89 -0.66 -5.47
C LEU A 211 -18.92 -1.63 -6.08
N LYS A 212 -18.88 -1.79 -7.41
CA LYS A 212 -19.85 -2.62 -8.15
C LYS A 212 -19.29 -4.00 -8.51
N SER A 213 -17.97 -4.08 -8.69
CA SER A 213 -17.32 -5.26 -9.28
C SER A 213 -16.70 -6.21 -8.28
N ALA A 214 -16.47 -5.78 -7.06
CA ALA A 214 -15.87 -6.55 -5.97
C ALA A 214 -16.18 -5.87 -4.63
N LYS A 215 -15.82 -6.52 -3.54
CA LYS A 215 -15.92 -6.04 -2.15
C LYS A 215 -14.67 -6.48 -1.36
N ASP A 216 -14.65 -6.22 -0.05
CA ASP A 216 -13.48 -6.46 0.80
C ASP A 216 -12.27 -5.71 0.22
N ASN A 217 -12.47 -4.38 0.05
CA ASN A 217 -11.51 -3.44 -0.51
C ASN A 217 -10.57 -2.97 0.59
N THR A 218 -9.35 -3.52 0.60
CA THR A 218 -8.36 -3.29 1.65
C THR A 218 -7.33 -2.26 1.23
N PRO A 219 -6.37 -2.53 0.30
CA PRO A 219 -5.38 -1.53 -0.07
C PRO A 219 -5.92 -0.54 -1.10
N LEU A 220 -5.39 0.67 -1.06
CA LEU A 220 -5.62 1.65 -2.11
C LEU A 220 -4.34 2.43 -2.44
N ALA A 221 -4.28 3.00 -3.64
CA ALA A 221 -3.25 3.93 -4.07
C ALA A 221 -3.88 5.01 -4.98
N TYR A 222 -3.28 6.20 -5.02
CA TYR A 222 -3.84 7.31 -5.79
C TYR A 222 -2.83 7.84 -6.81
N ASP A 223 -3.25 7.87 -8.08
CA ASP A 223 -2.57 8.61 -9.13
C ASP A 223 -3.14 10.02 -9.24
N GLN A 224 -2.44 10.96 -8.64
CA GLN A 224 -2.81 12.38 -8.65
C GLN A 224 -2.72 13.01 -10.04
N ALA A 225 -1.91 12.48 -10.96
CA ALA A 225 -1.74 13.06 -12.29
C ALA A 225 -2.98 12.85 -13.16
N ASP A 226 -3.52 11.64 -13.15
CA ASP A 226 -4.66 11.23 -13.96
C ASP A 226 -6.00 11.20 -13.19
N ASP A 227 -6.01 11.60 -11.90
CA ASP A 227 -7.18 11.51 -11.01
C ASP A 227 -7.77 10.10 -10.96
N VAL A 228 -6.94 9.09 -10.72
CA VAL A 228 -7.34 7.69 -10.64
C VAL A 228 -7.03 7.11 -9.27
N VAL A 229 -8.04 6.56 -8.60
CA VAL A 229 -7.85 5.73 -7.40
C VAL A 229 -7.77 4.27 -7.82
N LEU A 230 -6.71 3.58 -7.38
CA LEU A 230 -6.54 2.15 -7.53
C LEU A 230 -6.93 1.45 -6.22
N ILE A 231 -7.73 0.40 -6.32
CA ILE A 231 -8.23 -0.34 -5.16
C ILE A 231 -7.95 -1.83 -5.34
N GLY A 232 -7.31 -2.44 -4.36
CA GLY A 232 -7.21 -3.89 -4.26
C GLY A 232 -8.41 -4.46 -3.50
N CYS A 233 -9.09 -5.46 -4.08
CA CYS A 233 -10.23 -6.14 -3.48
C CYS A 233 -9.93 -7.62 -3.30
N ARG A 234 -10.50 -8.24 -2.25
CA ARG A 234 -10.31 -9.67 -1.96
C ARG A 234 -11.44 -10.55 -2.50
N GLU A 235 -12.67 -10.01 -2.66
CA GLU A 235 -13.86 -10.79 -3.04
C GLU A 235 -14.64 -10.20 -4.23
N PRO A 236 -14.47 -10.72 -5.46
CA PRO A 236 -13.35 -11.56 -5.90
C PRO A 236 -12.04 -10.77 -5.98
N ALA A 237 -10.90 -11.48 -5.93
CA ALA A 237 -9.58 -10.85 -5.98
C ALA A 237 -9.38 -10.05 -7.29
N LYS A 238 -9.25 -8.72 -7.14
CA LYS A 238 -9.16 -7.76 -8.26
C LYS A 238 -8.39 -6.51 -7.88
N ILE A 239 -7.87 -5.84 -8.89
CA ILE A 239 -7.55 -4.41 -8.86
C ILE A 239 -8.63 -3.69 -9.64
N ILE A 240 -9.16 -2.59 -9.10
CA ILE A 240 -10.15 -1.72 -9.73
C ILE A 240 -9.54 -0.31 -9.84
N ALA A 241 -9.67 0.32 -11.00
CA ALA A 241 -9.38 1.74 -11.20
C ALA A 241 -10.69 2.52 -11.17
N LEU A 242 -10.75 3.56 -10.33
CA LEU A 242 -11.90 4.49 -10.23
C LEU A 242 -11.50 5.89 -10.68
N ASP A 243 -12.44 6.60 -11.32
CA ASP A 243 -12.35 8.06 -11.48
C ASP A 243 -12.44 8.72 -10.11
N ALA A 244 -11.40 9.41 -9.67
CA ALA A 244 -11.30 10.04 -8.36
C ALA A 244 -12.22 11.26 -8.17
N ARG A 245 -12.94 11.70 -9.19
CA ARG A 245 -13.89 12.82 -9.12
C ARG A 245 -15.31 12.38 -8.82
N GLN A 246 -15.69 11.17 -9.30
CA GLN A 246 -17.08 10.72 -9.23
C GLN A 246 -17.24 9.24 -8.79
N GLY A 247 -16.14 8.51 -8.55
CA GLY A 247 -16.17 7.14 -8.07
C GLY A 247 -16.67 6.10 -9.09
N SER A 248 -16.69 6.43 -10.38
CA SER A 248 -17.07 5.47 -11.42
C SER A 248 -15.91 4.53 -11.74
N GLU A 249 -16.20 3.23 -11.87
CA GLU A 249 -15.21 2.23 -12.29
C GLU A 249 -14.78 2.48 -13.74
N LEU A 250 -13.49 2.71 -13.97
CA LEU A 250 -12.87 2.91 -15.28
C LEU A 250 -12.44 1.58 -15.89
N SER A 251 -11.76 0.76 -15.11
CA SER A 251 -11.32 -0.58 -15.51
C SER A 251 -11.11 -1.48 -14.30
N LYS A 252 -10.94 -2.77 -14.56
CA LYS A 252 -10.67 -3.77 -13.53
C LYS A 252 -9.87 -4.93 -14.09
N LEU A 253 -9.09 -5.59 -13.23
CA LEU A 253 -8.23 -6.71 -13.57
C LEU A 253 -8.28 -7.76 -12.46
N SER A 254 -8.28 -9.04 -12.81
CA SER A 254 -8.10 -10.12 -11.81
C SER A 254 -6.70 -10.05 -11.21
N ALA A 255 -6.59 -10.32 -9.92
CA ALA A 255 -5.35 -10.24 -9.16
C ALA A 255 -5.15 -11.49 -8.29
N SER A 256 -3.98 -11.56 -7.67
CA SER A 256 -3.65 -12.56 -6.65
C SER A 256 -4.47 -12.37 -5.39
N SER A 257 -4.73 -13.47 -4.64
CA SER A 257 -5.63 -13.46 -3.49
C SER A 257 -5.01 -12.87 -2.23
N GLY A 258 -5.84 -12.21 -1.40
CA GLY A 258 -5.41 -11.65 -0.12
C GLY A 258 -4.61 -10.37 -0.27
N ALA A 259 -5.09 -9.46 -1.11
CA ALA A 259 -4.54 -8.12 -1.27
C ALA A 259 -4.51 -7.38 0.08
N ASP A 260 -3.38 -6.73 0.41
CA ASP A 260 -3.18 -6.02 1.68
C ASP A 260 -2.46 -4.68 1.51
N ASP A 261 -1.46 -4.59 0.60
CA ASP A 261 -0.82 -3.34 0.21
C ASP A 261 -0.86 -3.13 -1.30
N LEU A 262 -0.97 -1.87 -1.71
CA LEU A 262 -0.97 -1.44 -3.10
C LEU A 262 -0.17 -0.14 -3.23
N PHE A 263 0.83 -0.15 -4.08
CA PHE A 263 1.69 1.01 -4.33
C PHE A 263 1.61 1.43 -5.79
N PHE A 264 1.66 2.74 -6.04
CA PHE A 264 1.71 3.29 -7.39
C PHE A 264 3.00 4.10 -7.61
N ASP A 265 3.84 3.66 -8.53
CA ASP A 265 5.03 4.40 -8.99
C ASP A 265 4.62 5.34 -10.13
N ARG A 266 4.50 6.62 -9.80
CA ARG A 266 4.15 7.69 -10.75
C ARG A 266 5.17 7.88 -11.87
N THR A 267 6.43 7.47 -11.67
CA THR A 267 7.49 7.66 -12.68
C THR A 267 7.41 6.61 -13.77
N THR A 268 6.95 5.41 -13.44
CA THR A 268 6.82 4.29 -14.38
C THR A 268 5.38 3.98 -14.76
N HIS A 269 4.39 4.66 -14.16
CA HIS A 269 2.95 4.38 -14.28
C HIS A 269 2.62 2.92 -13.97
N ARG A 270 3.26 2.36 -12.94
CA ARG A 270 3.06 0.97 -12.52
C ARG A 270 2.51 0.88 -11.11
N ALA A 271 1.54 -0.01 -10.94
CA ALA A 271 1.06 -0.42 -9.63
C ALA A 271 1.63 -1.77 -9.23
N TYR A 272 1.84 -1.95 -7.93
CA TYR A 272 2.33 -3.18 -7.32
C TYR A 272 1.37 -3.58 -6.22
N LEU A 273 0.55 -4.60 -6.46
CA LEU A 273 -0.35 -5.17 -5.47
C LEU A 273 0.36 -6.32 -4.74
N ILE A 274 0.44 -6.21 -3.42
CA ILE A 274 1.07 -7.21 -2.56
C ILE A 274 -0.02 -8.09 -1.97
N SER A 275 0.08 -9.40 -2.17
CA SER A 275 -0.98 -10.34 -1.86
C SER A 275 -0.53 -11.46 -0.93
N GLY A 276 -1.35 -11.76 0.08
CA GLY A 276 -1.06 -12.73 1.13
C GLY A 276 -0.91 -14.17 0.66
N GLU A 277 -1.37 -14.53 -0.54
CA GLU A 277 -1.04 -15.83 -1.14
C GLU A 277 0.46 -15.99 -1.46
N GLY A 278 1.24 -14.90 -1.40
CA GLY A 278 2.66 -14.87 -1.72
C GLY A 278 2.94 -14.43 -3.16
N ALA A 279 2.38 -13.28 -3.55
CA ALA A 279 2.53 -12.72 -4.88
C ALA A 279 2.63 -11.19 -4.85
N ILE A 280 3.32 -10.64 -5.85
CA ILE A 280 3.30 -9.22 -6.22
C ILE A 280 2.79 -9.15 -7.65
N ASP A 281 1.59 -8.62 -7.84
CA ASP A 281 1.04 -8.33 -9.17
C ASP A 281 1.56 -6.97 -9.63
N SER A 282 2.30 -6.94 -10.72
CA SER A 282 2.75 -5.71 -11.37
C SER A 282 1.78 -5.37 -12.50
N VAL A 283 1.25 -4.16 -12.49
CA VAL A 283 0.21 -3.70 -13.41
C VAL A 283 0.57 -2.32 -13.96
N GLU A 284 0.41 -2.10 -15.26
CA GLU A 284 0.50 -0.77 -15.87
C GLU A 284 -0.85 -0.06 -15.74
N LEU A 285 -0.82 1.19 -15.29
CA LEU A 285 -1.95 2.12 -15.42
C LEU A 285 -1.74 2.95 -16.68
N ALA A 286 -2.46 2.62 -17.74
CA ALA A 286 -2.43 3.36 -18.99
C ALA A 286 -3.45 4.51 -18.98
N ALA A 287 -3.31 5.43 -19.92
CA ALA A 287 -4.21 6.57 -20.05
C ALA A 287 -5.69 6.19 -20.00
N GLY A 288 -6.50 7.04 -19.36
CA GLY A 288 -7.94 6.79 -19.16
C GLY A 288 -8.25 5.74 -18.08
N GLY A 289 -7.31 5.44 -17.20
CA GLY A 289 -7.50 4.50 -16.10
C GLY A 289 -7.54 3.03 -16.54
N ILE A 290 -6.92 2.69 -17.67
CA ILE A 290 -6.90 1.33 -18.21
C ILE A 290 -5.80 0.51 -17.53
N LEU A 291 -6.19 -0.54 -16.82
CA LEU A 291 -5.28 -1.49 -16.19
C LEU A 291 -4.82 -2.55 -17.19
N LYS A 292 -3.49 -2.77 -17.27
CA LYS A 292 -2.88 -3.81 -18.08
C LYS A 292 -1.97 -4.69 -17.23
N PRO A 293 -2.12 -6.03 -17.26
CA PRO A 293 -1.26 -6.91 -16.50
C PRO A 293 0.16 -6.90 -17.09
N LEU A 294 1.18 -6.85 -16.22
CA LEU A 294 2.58 -6.97 -16.61
C LEU A 294 3.15 -8.33 -16.20
N THR A 295 3.36 -8.52 -14.89
CA THR A 295 3.95 -9.75 -14.36
C THR A 295 3.39 -10.08 -12.98
N VAL A 296 3.50 -11.35 -12.58
CA VAL A 296 3.30 -11.81 -11.22
C VAL A 296 4.62 -12.34 -10.68
N THR A 297 5.15 -11.69 -9.65
CA THR A 297 6.37 -12.13 -8.95
C THR A 297 5.99 -12.96 -7.73
N ARG A 298 6.46 -14.21 -7.64
CA ARG A 298 6.20 -15.05 -6.48
C ARG A 298 7.07 -14.65 -5.30
N THR A 299 6.45 -14.56 -4.12
CA THR A 299 7.10 -14.29 -2.84
C THR A 299 6.93 -15.50 -1.91
N VAL A 300 6.46 -15.31 -0.69
CA VAL A 300 6.08 -16.40 0.23
C VAL A 300 4.69 -16.12 0.80
N SER A 301 3.95 -17.16 1.14
CA SER A 301 2.64 -17.00 1.77
C SER A 301 2.72 -16.16 3.05
N GLY A 302 1.82 -15.19 3.20
CA GLY A 302 1.78 -14.24 4.28
C GLY A 302 2.70 -13.01 4.12
N ALA A 303 3.51 -12.93 3.03
CA ALA A 303 4.24 -11.73 2.66
C ALA A 303 3.27 -10.79 1.91
N LYS A 304 2.54 -9.97 2.64
CA LYS A 304 1.38 -9.22 2.15
C LYS A 304 1.52 -7.70 2.27
N THR A 305 2.53 -7.22 3.02
CA THR A 305 2.75 -5.80 3.29
C THR A 305 4.19 -5.40 3.00
N GLY A 306 4.41 -4.10 2.76
CA GLY A 306 5.71 -3.58 2.38
C GLY A 306 5.79 -2.05 2.34
N PHE A 307 6.76 -1.56 1.56
CA PHE A 307 6.97 -0.13 1.31
C PHE A 307 7.63 0.04 -0.07
N LEU A 308 7.09 0.93 -0.88
CA LEU A 308 7.71 1.37 -2.12
C LEU A 308 8.41 2.70 -1.91
N ASP A 309 9.73 2.74 -2.11
CA ASP A 309 10.46 4.00 -2.25
C ASP A 309 10.42 4.44 -3.73
N PRO A 310 9.66 5.48 -4.07
CA PRO A 310 9.49 5.90 -5.45
C PRO A 310 10.75 6.56 -6.03
N GLU A 311 11.67 7.08 -5.22
CA GLU A 311 12.90 7.71 -5.68
C GLU A 311 13.90 6.65 -6.16
N SER A 312 14.23 5.69 -5.32
CA SER A 312 15.14 4.60 -5.67
C SER A 312 14.51 3.53 -6.57
N GLY A 313 13.19 3.40 -6.56
CA GLY A 313 12.45 2.30 -7.19
C GLY A 313 12.70 0.96 -6.49
N LEU A 314 12.93 0.99 -5.18
CA LEU A 314 13.05 -0.20 -4.35
C LEU A 314 11.73 -0.50 -3.66
N LEU A 315 11.29 -1.76 -3.77
CA LEU A 315 10.10 -2.28 -3.10
C LEU A 315 10.56 -3.22 -1.97
N TYR A 316 10.27 -2.84 -0.74
CA TYR A 316 10.58 -3.57 0.48
C TYR A 316 9.38 -4.42 0.87
N ILE A 317 9.56 -5.72 1.05
CA ILE A 317 8.48 -6.67 1.39
C ILE A 317 8.81 -7.38 2.71
N GLY A 318 7.87 -7.33 3.64
CA GLY A 318 7.93 -8.08 4.89
C GLY A 318 7.73 -9.57 4.67
N ILE A 319 8.74 -10.37 4.99
CA ILE A 319 8.68 -11.84 4.93
C ILE A 319 8.40 -12.37 6.33
N PRO A 320 7.24 -13.00 6.59
CA PRO A 320 6.88 -13.43 7.92
C PRO A 320 7.82 -14.52 8.46
N GLY A 321 8.15 -14.42 9.74
CA GLY A 321 8.93 -15.44 10.45
C GLY A 321 8.04 -16.54 11.00
N THR A 322 7.96 -17.67 10.33
CA THR A 322 7.20 -18.84 10.76
C THR A 322 8.12 -19.90 11.36
N THR A 323 8.82 -20.66 10.54
CA THR A 323 9.82 -21.66 10.91
C THR A 323 11.25 -21.10 10.92
N ALA A 324 11.49 -20.03 10.14
CA ALA A 324 12.74 -19.28 10.10
C ALA A 324 12.54 -17.88 10.68
N SER A 325 13.62 -17.11 10.85
CA SER A 325 13.55 -15.69 11.20
C SER A 325 12.80 -14.91 10.12
N ALA A 326 12.08 -13.88 10.52
CA ALA A 326 11.51 -12.91 9.60
C ALA A 326 12.59 -12.21 8.77
N ALA A 327 12.22 -11.62 7.66
CA ALA A 327 13.15 -10.89 6.81
C ALA A 327 12.46 -9.73 6.08
N ILE A 328 13.25 -8.78 5.58
CA ILE A 328 12.83 -7.83 4.55
C ILE A 328 13.48 -8.26 3.24
N ARG A 329 12.68 -8.49 2.19
CA ARG A 329 13.16 -8.64 0.82
C ARG A 329 13.03 -7.34 0.07
N ILE A 330 14.09 -6.97 -0.62
CA ILE A 330 14.15 -5.73 -1.40
C ILE A 330 14.18 -6.10 -2.87
N TYR A 331 13.20 -5.60 -3.61
CA TYR A 331 13.06 -5.83 -5.04
C TYR A 331 13.34 -4.55 -5.82
N GLN A 332 13.93 -4.68 -7.02
CA GLN A 332 14.07 -3.57 -7.96
C GLN A 332 12.83 -3.50 -8.86
N THR A 333 12.18 -2.32 -8.89
CA THR A 333 11.00 -2.05 -9.75
C THR A 333 11.39 -1.34 -11.05
N LYS A 334 12.49 -0.57 -11.03
CA LYS A 334 13.03 0.12 -12.21
C LYS A 334 14.14 -0.73 -12.84
N ASN A 335 14.10 -0.89 -14.16
CA ASN A 335 15.15 -1.59 -14.94
C ASN A 335 16.30 -0.63 -15.27
#